data_841aa6ff8d99682db4c2206a85fa9641
#
_entry.id   841aa6ff8d99682db4c2206a85fa9641
#
_cell.length_a   1.000
_cell.length_b   1.000
_cell.length_c   1.000
_cell.angle_alpha   90.00
_cell.angle_beta   90.00
_cell.angle_gamma   90.00
#
_symmetry.space_group_name_H-M   'P 1'
#
loop_
_entity.id
_entity.type
_entity.pdbx_description
1 polymer ?
#
loop_
_entity_poly.entity_id
_entity_poly.type
_entity_poly.pdbx_seq_one_letter_code
_entity_poly.pdbx_strand_id
1 'polypeptide(L)'
;MSTRTLGIIMHGVTGRMGLNQHLVRSILAIRNQGGVQLANGDRVMPDPVLIGRNAEKIEALAKAHGVARFGTNLDAALANPNDTVFFDAGTTQMRPTLLAQALRAGKHVYCEKPIATNLNEAVEVCQLAQ
;
A
#
# COMPACT_ATOMS: atom_id res chain seq x y z
N MET A 1 5.19 -19.39 18.87
CA MET A 1 4.32 -18.65 17.94
C MET A 1 4.53 -17.17 18.12
N SER A 2 4.78 -16.46 17.06
CA SER A 2 4.97 -15.02 17.10
C SER A 2 4.02 -14.35 16.11
N THR A 3 3.72 -13.07 16.37
CA THR A 3 2.99 -12.23 15.44
C THR A 3 3.97 -11.26 14.80
N ARG A 4 4.01 -11.24 13.48
CA ARG A 4 4.83 -10.31 12.70
C ARG A 4 3.92 -9.26 12.10
N THR A 5 4.30 -8.01 12.25
CA THR A 5 3.58 -6.90 11.63
C THR A 5 4.12 -6.67 10.23
N LEU A 6 3.23 -6.60 9.24
CA LEU A 6 3.57 -6.26 7.87
C LEU A 6 3.08 -4.85 7.58
N GLY A 7 3.98 -3.89 7.58
CA GLY A 7 3.65 -2.50 7.28
C GLY A 7 3.41 -2.31 5.78
N ILE A 8 2.27 -1.75 5.42
CA ILE A 8 1.84 -1.55 4.03
C ILE A 8 1.49 -0.09 3.81
N ILE A 9 2.22 0.56 2.91
CA ILE A 9 1.90 1.93 2.47
C ILE A 9 0.83 1.82 1.40
N MET A 10 -0.38 2.31 1.66
CA MET A 10 -1.50 2.21 0.74
C MET A 10 -1.82 3.55 0.11
N HIS A 11 -1.64 3.64 -1.20
CA HIS A 11 -1.93 4.81 -2.00
C HIS A 11 -3.13 4.54 -2.91
N GLY A 12 -3.95 5.56 -3.17
CA GLY A 12 -5.12 5.42 -4.03
C GLY A 12 -6.35 4.87 -3.33
N VAL A 13 -6.38 4.89 -2.00
CA VAL A 13 -7.49 4.35 -1.20
C VAL A 13 -8.70 5.29 -1.14
N THR A 14 -8.59 6.50 -1.68
CA THR A 14 -9.74 7.40 -1.83
C THR A 14 -10.58 7.05 -3.07
N GLY A 15 -10.03 6.26 -3.98
CA GLY A 15 -10.75 5.74 -5.14
C GLY A 15 -11.55 4.50 -4.80
N ARG A 16 -12.50 4.16 -5.68
CA ARG A 16 -13.44 3.06 -5.44
C ARG A 16 -12.75 1.72 -5.23
N MET A 17 -11.82 1.36 -6.11
CA MET A 17 -11.12 0.07 -6.01
C MET A 17 -10.20 0.03 -4.80
N GLY A 18 -9.44 1.09 -4.57
CA GLY A 18 -8.53 1.17 -3.44
C GLY A 18 -9.25 1.08 -2.12
N LEU A 19 -10.38 1.77 -1.98
CA LEU A 19 -11.16 1.74 -0.76
C LEU A 19 -11.89 0.42 -0.58
N ASN A 20 -12.77 0.07 -1.52
CA ASN A 20 -13.71 -1.03 -1.31
C ASN A 20 -13.05 -2.39 -1.43
N GLN A 21 -12.25 -2.59 -2.47
CA GLN A 21 -11.66 -3.90 -2.75
C GLN A 21 -10.42 -4.16 -1.93
N HIS A 22 -9.50 -3.19 -1.89
CA HIS A 22 -8.19 -3.43 -1.29
C HIS A 22 -8.13 -3.09 0.18
N LEU A 23 -8.63 -1.92 0.59
CA LEU A 23 -8.59 -1.57 2.02
C LEU A 23 -9.66 -2.33 2.80
N VAL A 24 -10.93 -2.16 2.47
CA VAL A 24 -12.03 -2.68 3.30
C VAL A 24 -12.16 -4.19 3.18
N ARG A 25 -12.26 -4.72 1.95
CA ARG A 25 -12.53 -6.14 1.73
C ARG A 25 -11.31 -7.03 1.82
N SER A 26 -10.11 -6.46 1.83
CA SER A 26 -8.87 -7.24 1.91
C SER A 26 -8.11 -6.94 3.19
N ILE A 27 -7.44 -5.80 3.27
CA ILE A 27 -6.53 -5.52 4.40
C ILE A 27 -7.26 -5.44 5.73
N LEU A 28 -8.35 -4.68 5.81
CA LEU A 28 -9.10 -4.55 7.06
C LEU A 28 -9.83 -5.86 7.42
N ALA A 29 -10.31 -6.60 6.42
CA ALA A 29 -10.91 -7.90 6.65
C ALA A 29 -9.90 -8.89 7.24
N ILE A 30 -8.66 -8.89 6.73
CA ILE A 30 -7.58 -9.72 7.27
C ILE A 30 -7.26 -9.31 8.71
N ARG A 31 -7.18 -8.02 8.99
CA ARG A 31 -6.98 -7.55 10.37
C ARG A 31 -8.09 -7.99 11.30
N ASN A 32 -9.34 -7.86 10.86
CA ASN A 32 -10.51 -8.20 11.67
C ASN A 32 -10.59 -9.69 12.01
N GLN A 33 -10.07 -10.55 11.15
CA GLN A 33 -10.01 -11.98 11.45
C GLN A 33 -8.79 -12.37 12.31
N GLY A 34 -7.92 -11.41 12.63
CA GLY A 34 -6.74 -11.65 13.45
C GLY A 34 -5.47 -11.93 12.68
N GLY A 35 -5.41 -11.55 11.41
CA GLY A 35 -4.23 -11.72 10.56
C GLY A 35 -4.23 -13.02 9.78
N VAL A 36 -3.08 -13.36 9.20
CA VAL A 36 -2.87 -14.59 8.41
C VAL A 36 -1.97 -15.54 9.19
N GLN A 37 -2.44 -16.77 9.41
CA GLN A 37 -1.65 -17.78 10.08
C GLN A 37 -0.74 -18.50 9.08
N LEU A 38 0.53 -18.60 9.41
CA LEU A 38 1.53 -19.29 8.59
C LEU A 38 1.62 -20.76 8.98
N ALA A 39 2.20 -21.57 8.09
CA ALA A 39 2.35 -23.00 8.31
C ALA A 39 3.17 -23.34 9.57
N ASN A 40 4.10 -22.48 9.95
CA ASN A 40 4.94 -22.67 11.15
C ASN A 40 4.26 -22.23 12.45
N GLY A 41 2.99 -21.80 12.39
CA GLY A 41 2.25 -21.31 13.54
C GLY A 41 2.38 -19.82 13.81
N ASP A 42 3.28 -19.12 13.16
CA ASP A 42 3.37 -17.66 13.25
C ASP A 42 2.17 -16.99 12.58
N ARG A 43 1.95 -15.73 12.93
CA ARG A 43 0.85 -14.93 12.38
C ARG A 43 1.42 -13.66 11.75
N VAL A 44 0.85 -13.26 10.61
CA VAL A 44 1.19 -11.99 9.96
C VAL A 44 -0.02 -11.05 10.10
N MET A 45 0.22 -9.88 10.68
CA MET A 45 -0.80 -8.85 10.85
C MET A 45 -0.47 -7.68 9.92
N PRO A 46 -1.30 -7.43 8.89
CA PRO A 46 -1.08 -6.25 8.06
C PRO A 46 -1.37 -4.97 8.83
N ASP A 47 -0.51 -3.98 8.66
CA ASP A 47 -0.63 -2.69 9.32
C ASP A 47 -0.57 -1.59 8.27
N PRO A 48 -1.73 -1.09 7.80
CA PRO A 48 -1.75 -0.10 6.73
C PRO A 48 -1.45 1.31 7.23
N VAL A 49 -0.73 2.07 6.41
CA VAL A 49 -0.68 3.52 6.50
C VAL A 49 -1.28 4.08 5.21
N LEU A 50 -2.29 4.95 5.37
CA LEU A 50 -3.01 5.50 4.22
C LEU A 50 -2.36 6.80 3.77
N ILE A 51 -1.92 6.85 2.54
CA ILE A 51 -1.26 8.04 1.97
C ILE A 51 -2.09 8.57 0.82
N GLY A 52 -2.40 9.87 0.86
CA GLY A 52 -3.14 10.55 -0.19
C GLY A 52 -2.74 12.01 -0.28
N ARG A 53 -3.25 12.70 -1.31
CA ARG A 53 -2.91 14.11 -1.55
C ARG A 53 -3.76 15.09 -0.73
N ASN A 54 -4.99 14.70 -0.41
CA ASN A 54 -5.90 15.56 0.33
C ASN A 54 -5.94 15.15 1.80
N ALA A 55 -5.35 15.98 2.67
CA ALA A 55 -5.21 15.68 4.09
C ALA A 55 -6.55 15.42 4.77
N GLU A 56 -7.57 16.23 4.46
CA GLU A 56 -8.89 16.08 5.10
C GLU A 56 -9.57 14.79 4.67
N LYS A 57 -9.50 14.44 3.39
CA LYS A 57 -10.09 13.20 2.88
C LYS A 57 -9.42 11.98 3.48
N ILE A 58 -8.10 11.98 3.53
CA ILE A 58 -7.38 10.80 4.03
C ILE A 58 -7.60 10.62 5.53
N GLU A 59 -7.66 11.71 6.29
CA GLU A 59 -7.95 11.66 7.71
C GLU A 59 -9.38 11.14 7.97
N ALA A 60 -10.36 11.68 7.24
CA ALA A 60 -11.76 11.24 7.37
C ALA A 60 -11.90 9.76 7.03
N LEU A 61 -11.22 9.30 5.97
CA LEU A 61 -11.25 7.92 5.56
C LEU A 61 -10.64 7.00 6.63
N ALA A 62 -9.48 7.39 7.15
CA ALA A 62 -8.80 6.62 8.17
C ALA A 62 -9.66 6.50 9.43
N LYS A 63 -10.26 7.60 9.88
CA LYS A 63 -11.12 7.59 11.07
C LYS A 63 -12.39 6.77 10.84
N ALA A 64 -12.99 6.88 9.65
CA ALA A 64 -14.20 6.12 9.33
C ALA A 64 -13.98 4.61 9.37
N HIS A 65 -12.78 4.16 9.07
CA HIS A 65 -12.44 2.74 8.97
C HIS A 65 -11.51 2.25 10.09
N GLY A 66 -11.24 3.07 11.10
CA GLY A 66 -10.45 2.67 12.25
C GLY A 66 -8.96 2.47 11.95
N VAL A 67 -8.43 3.16 10.95
CA VAL A 67 -7.00 3.09 10.62
C VAL A 67 -6.25 4.20 11.35
N ALA A 68 -5.26 3.81 12.15
CA ALA A 68 -4.55 4.76 13.01
C ALA A 68 -3.52 5.60 12.26
N ARG A 69 -2.94 5.06 11.17
CA ARG A 69 -1.82 5.69 10.47
C ARG A 69 -2.25 6.23 9.13
N PHE A 70 -2.04 7.51 8.91
CA PHE A 70 -2.40 8.18 7.66
C PHE A 70 -1.59 9.47 7.49
N GLY A 71 -1.54 9.98 6.28
CA GLY A 71 -0.87 11.25 6.01
C GLY A 71 -0.82 11.58 4.53
N THR A 72 -0.09 12.64 4.21
CA THR A 72 0.08 13.12 2.84
C THR A 72 1.52 13.10 2.35
N ASN A 73 2.47 12.72 3.21
CA ASN A 73 3.90 12.73 2.88
C ASN A 73 4.36 11.33 2.48
N LEU A 74 4.34 11.08 1.17
CA LEU A 74 4.78 9.80 0.63
C LEU A 74 6.27 9.55 0.88
N ASP A 75 7.10 10.58 0.76
CA ASP A 75 8.54 10.42 0.96
C ASP A 75 8.86 9.96 2.38
N ALA A 76 8.18 10.54 3.37
CA ALA A 76 8.35 10.12 4.77
C ALA A 76 7.88 8.69 4.97
N ALA A 77 6.78 8.29 4.34
CA ALA A 77 6.27 6.92 4.42
C ALA A 77 7.26 5.94 3.80
N LEU A 78 7.81 6.26 2.64
CA LEU A 78 8.80 5.42 1.96
C LEU A 78 10.13 5.33 2.73
N ALA A 79 10.43 6.33 3.56
CA ALA A 79 11.63 6.32 4.39
C ALA A 79 11.50 5.45 5.65
N ASN A 80 10.28 5.05 6.01
CA ASN A 80 10.06 4.24 7.21
C ASN A 80 10.45 2.78 6.95
N PRO A 81 11.48 2.25 7.64
CA PRO A 81 11.94 0.88 7.39
C PRO A 81 10.94 -0.20 7.83
N ASN A 82 9.98 0.14 8.67
CA ASN A 82 8.98 -0.82 9.13
C ASN A 82 7.86 -1.05 8.13
N ASP A 83 7.69 -0.15 7.17
CA ASP A 83 6.69 -0.29 6.12
C ASP A 83 7.37 -0.81 4.87
N THR A 84 7.24 -2.12 4.62
CA THR A 84 8.03 -2.82 3.61
C THR A 84 7.31 -3.03 2.29
N VAL A 85 6.01 -2.81 2.24
CA VAL A 85 5.20 -2.98 1.03
C VAL A 85 4.58 -1.66 0.63
N PHE A 86 4.70 -1.31 -0.64
CA PHE A 86 3.98 -0.20 -1.24
C PHE A 86 2.87 -0.75 -2.13
N PHE A 87 1.64 -0.34 -1.83
CA PHE A 87 0.46 -0.70 -2.61
C PHE A 87 -0.09 0.54 -3.31
N ASP A 88 -0.37 0.43 -4.63
CA ASP A 88 -0.95 1.53 -5.40
C ASP A 88 -2.22 1.11 -6.14
N ALA A 89 -3.31 1.84 -5.87
CA ALA A 89 -4.55 1.78 -6.61
C ALA A 89 -4.97 3.16 -7.12
N GLY A 90 -4.01 4.07 -7.26
CA GLY A 90 -4.24 5.42 -7.78
C GLY A 90 -4.37 5.44 -9.30
N THR A 91 -4.16 6.61 -9.90
CA THR A 91 -4.29 6.77 -11.35
C THR A 91 -3.12 6.11 -12.09
N THR A 92 -3.42 5.57 -13.27
CA THR A 92 -2.40 4.90 -14.07
C THR A 92 -1.29 5.86 -14.53
N GLN A 93 -1.62 7.12 -14.80
CA GLN A 93 -0.64 8.10 -15.23
C GLN A 93 0.47 8.36 -14.19
N MET A 94 0.12 8.33 -12.91
CA MET A 94 1.08 8.56 -11.82
C MET A 94 1.83 7.29 -11.42
N ARG A 95 1.30 6.14 -11.76
CA ARG A 95 1.78 4.86 -11.23
C ARG A 95 3.25 4.58 -11.51
N PRO A 96 3.75 4.73 -12.77
CA PRO A 96 5.16 4.41 -13.02
C PRO A 96 6.12 5.23 -12.14
N THR A 97 5.85 6.50 -11.94
CA THR A 97 6.66 7.36 -11.08
C THR A 97 6.63 6.91 -9.64
N LEU A 98 5.44 6.61 -9.12
CA LEU A 98 5.28 6.16 -7.73
C LEU A 98 5.92 4.80 -7.49
N LEU A 99 5.75 3.87 -8.43
CA LEU A 99 6.39 2.55 -8.32
C LEU A 99 7.91 2.66 -8.35
N ALA A 100 8.45 3.52 -9.20
CA ALA A 100 9.90 3.74 -9.25
C ALA A 100 10.42 4.29 -7.92
N GLN A 101 9.72 5.25 -7.32
CA GLN A 101 10.09 5.78 -6.00
C GLN A 101 10.09 4.70 -4.94
N ALA A 102 9.05 3.86 -4.92
CA ALA A 102 8.93 2.78 -3.94
C ALA A 102 10.03 1.73 -4.12
N LEU A 103 10.30 1.34 -5.35
CA LEU A 103 11.35 0.35 -5.67
C LEU A 103 12.73 0.88 -5.28
N ARG A 104 13.03 2.15 -5.55
CA ARG A 104 14.30 2.77 -5.15
C ARG A 104 14.44 2.87 -3.63
N ALA A 105 13.32 2.96 -2.92
CA ALA A 105 13.30 2.94 -1.45
C ALA A 105 13.41 1.53 -0.87
N GLY A 106 13.52 0.50 -1.72
CA GLY A 106 13.67 -0.89 -1.28
C GLY A 106 12.37 -1.57 -0.91
N LYS A 107 11.23 -1.04 -1.32
CA LYS A 107 9.92 -1.61 -0.98
C LYS A 107 9.53 -2.70 -1.97
N HIS A 108 8.80 -3.69 -1.49
CA HIS A 108 8.04 -4.59 -2.34
C HIS A 108 6.83 -3.83 -2.88
N VAL A 109 6.44 -4.11 -4.11
CA VAL A 109 5.37 -3.37 -4.77
C VAL A 109 4.23 -4.29 -5.15
N TYR A 110 3.01 -3.87 -4.83
CA TYR A 110 1.77 -4.48 -5.26
C TYR A 110 0.88 -3.38 -5.81
N CYS A 111 0.42 -3.51 -7.04
CA CYS A 111 -0.36 -2.43 -7.66
C CYS A 111 -1.50 -2.94 -8.52
N GLU A 112 -2.47 -2.04 -8.76
CA GLU A 112 -3.52 -2.27 -9.73
C GLU A 112 -2.98 -2.25 -11.16
N LYS A 113 -3.72 -2.86 -12.05
CA LYS A 113 -3.43 -2.84 -13.50
C LYS A 113 -4.08 -1.60 -14.15
N PRO A 114 -3.55 -1.12 -15.24
CA PRO A 114 -2.28 -1.49 -15.86
C PRO A 114 -1.11 -0.85 -15.11
N ILE A 115 0.07 -1.42 -15.26
CA ILE A 115 1.27 -0.94 -14.55
C ILE A 115 1.70 0.45 -15.04
N ALA A 116 1.42 0.75 -16.31
CA ALA A 116 1.79 2.02 -16.94
C ALA A 116 0.86 2.32 -18.12
N THR A 117 0.99 3.51 -18.70
CA THR A 117 0.20 3.92 -19.87
C THR A 117 0.85 3.53 -21.20
N ASN A 118 2.13 3.16 -21.18
CA ASN A 118 2.85 2.73 -22.38
C ASN A 118 3.88 1.66 -22.03
N LEU A 119 4.36 0.98 -23.08
CA LEU A 119 5.26 -0.14 -22.92
C LEU A 119 6.63 0.27 -22.35
N ASN A 120 7.16 1.40 -22.78
CA ASN A 120 8.48 1.85 -22.31
C ASN A 120 8.51 2.07 -20.80
N GLU A 121 7.49 2.73 -20.26
CA GLU A 121 7.36 2.94 -18.82
C GLU A 121 7.20 1.62 -18.08
N ALA A 122 6.42 0.69 -18.62
CA ALA A 122 6.22 -0.62 -18.02
C ALA A 122 7.53 -1.40 -17.93
N VAL A 123 8.31 -1.38 -19.02
CA VAL A 123 9.62 -2.07 -19.06
C VAL A 123 10.58 -1.45 -18.06
N GLU A 124 10.64 -0.11 -17.97
CA GLU A 124 11.50 0.58 -17.01
C GLU A 124 11.20 0.18 -15.57
N VAL A 125 9.91 0.15 -15.22
CA VAL A 125 9.48 -0.25 -13.87
C VAL A 125 9.87 -1.70 -13.58
N CYS A 126 9.63 -2.61 -14.52
CA CYS A 126 9.97 -4.02 -14.34
C CYS A 126 11.48 -4.23 -14.20
N GLN A 127 12.29 -3.50 -14.96
CA GLN A 127 13.74 -3.57 -14.84
C GLN A 127 14.20 -3.07 -13.48
N LEU A 128 13.59 -2.00 -12.98
CA LEU A 128 13.93 -1.45 -11.67
C LEU A 128 13.58 -2.43 -10.54
N ALA A 129 12.56 -3.25 -10.73
CA ALA A 129 12.13 -4.25 -9.75
C ALA A 129 13.05 -5.46 -9.67
N GLN A 130 13.86 -5.69 -10.69
CA GLN A 130 14.83 -6.79 -10.71
C GLN A 130 16.07 -6.41 -9.89
#